data_fe91c7ae8a4b73199ad1257161aa5106
#
_entry.id   fe91c7ae8a4b73199ad1257161aa5106
#
_cell.length_a   1.000
_cell.length_b   1.000
_cell.length_c   1.000
_cell.angle_alpha   90.00
_cell.angle_beta   90.00
_cell.angle_gamma   90.00
#
_symmetry.space_group_name_H-M   'P 1'
#
loop_
_entity.id
_entity.type
_entity.pdbx_description
1 polymer ?
#
loop_
_entity_poly.entity_id
_entity_poly.type
_entity_poly.pdbx_seq_one_letter_code
_entity_poly.pdbx_strand_id
1 'polypeptide(L)'
;MKQRNGFTLIEMLVVVMIITMLAGLTLSAVGSARNAAAAARTRATIEKINRVIMKQYASYQYRKVDIGDTTGKNKKQVAEAKLNALRMLIRHEMPDRLSDLKKFGSETLPSVTSMFASKATKIDATKNPCGKLLYMIVMADPVGAGMFSDSEVAYDPDDGFPQFVDGWGRPIYFILWPAGFFRTDNCETDLQVTVNTNDAKFVHDPFDTANIEPGTPALFPLIYSAGPDGIYDINRGTTSGSGAGTFSYSSPMNPMTNDGDGRLAGQPWNDTDGNNRVLHHFDNITNHSMLTNSN
;
A
#
# COMPACT_ATOMS: atom_id res chain seq x y z
N MET A 1 -36.28 58.85 -35.07
CA MET A 1 -36.43 57.92 -33.94
C MET A 1 -35.93 56.52 -34.36
N LYS A 2 -34.88 55.98 -33.73
CA LYS A 2 -34.34 54.66 -34.01
C LYS A 2 -35.19 53.63 -33.26
N GLN A 3 -35.95 52.80 -33.97
CA GLN A 3 -36.71 51.70 -33.33
C GLN A 3 -35.75 50.77 -32.62
N ARG A 4 -35.92 50.55 -31.35
CA ARG A 4 -35.25 49.54 -30.56
C ARG A 4 -36.01 48.24 -30.75
N ASN A 5 -35.45 47.29 -31.49
CA ASN A 5 -35.99 45.93 -31.57
C ASN A 5 -35.80 45.25 -30.20
N GLY A 6 -36.89 44.92 -29.53
CA GLY A 6 -36.87 44.12 -28.30
C GLY A 6 -36.71 42.64 -28.66
N PHE A 7 -36.03 41.89 -27.80
CA PHE A 7 -35.94 40.42 -27.94
C PHE A 7 -37.30 39.76 -27.77
N THR A 8 -37.58 38.76 -28.59
CA THR A 8 -38.79 37.95 -28.46
C THR A 8 -38.61 36.91 -27.35
N LEU A 9 -39.70 36.46 -26.72
CA LEU A 9 -39.69 35.45 -25.67
C LEU A 9 -39.11 34.12 -26.19
N ILE A 10 -39.36 33.79 -27.47
CA ILE A 10 -38.86 32.56 -28.12
C ILE A 10 -37.34 32.63 -28.34
N GLU A 11 -36.77 33.78 -28.69
CA GLU A 11 -35.32 33.94 -28.85
C GLU A 11 -34.61 33.72 -27.51
N MET A 12 -35.16 34.24 -26.42
CA MET A 12 -34.62 34.02 -25.07
C MET A 12 -34.72 32.56 -24.66
N LEU A 13 -35.83 31.87 -24.98
CA LEU A 13 -36.04 30.45 -24.66
C LEU A 13 -35.03 29.57 -25.38
N VAL A 14 -34.80 29.82 -26.68
CA VAL A 14 -33.82 29.05 -27.48
C VAL A 14 -32.40 29.24 -26.95
N VAL A 15 -32.02 30.47 -26.61
CA VAL A 15 -30.68 30.79 -26.05
C VAL A 15 -30.47 30.09 -24.72
N VAL A 16 -31.45 30.13 -23.80
CA VAL A 16 -31.34 29.40 -22.51
C VAL A 16 -31.25 27.91 -22.72
N MET A 17 -32.00 27.31 -23.67
CA MET A 17 -31.93 25.89 -24.00
C MET A 17 -30.53 25.48 -24.49
N ILE A 18 -29.93 26.29 -25.37
CA ILE A 18 -28.56 26.01 -25.86
C ILE A 18 -27.53 26.12 -24.74
N ILE A 19 -27.63 27.18 -23.90
CA ILE A 19 -26.70 27.35 -22.78
C ILE A 19 -26.81 26.22 -21.77
N THR A 20 -28.01 25.78 -21.43
CA THR A 20 -28.19 24.64 -20.49
C THR A 20 -27.66 23.33 -21.04
N MET A 21 -27.85 23.08 -22.35
CA MET A 21 -27.27 21.89 -23.01
C MET A 21 -25.73 21.92 -23.00
N LEU A 22 -25.12 23.05 -23.35
CA LEU A 22 -23.67 23.21 -23.34
C LEU A 22 -23.11 23.13 -21.92
N ALA A 23 -23.79 23.75 -20.93
CA ALA A 23 -23.39 23.67 -19.53
C ALA A 23 -23.40 22.21 -19.00
N GLY A 24 -24.41 21.42 -19.37
CA GLY A 24 -24.49 20.01 -18.98
C GLY A 24 -23.32 19.17 -19.53
N LEU A 25 -22.97 19.38 -20.81
CA LEU A 25 -21.85 18.69 -21.45
C LEU A 25 -20.49 19.09 -20.84
N THR A 26 -20.29 20.38 -20.60
CA THR A 26 -19.02 20.85 -20.01
C THR A 26 -18.84 20.38 -18.56
N LEU A 27 -19.90 20.31 -17.78
CA LEU A 27 -19.83 19.85 -16.39
C LEU A 27 -19.39 18.38 -16.29
N SER A 28 -19.92 17.52 -17.16
CA SER A 28 -19.54 16.10 -17.28
C SER A 28 -18.05 15.96 -17.67
N ALA A 29 -17.61 16.70 -18.68
CA ALA A 29 -16.21 16.65 -19.14
C ALA A 29 -15.22 17.12 -18.07
N VAL A 30 -15.55 18.15 -17.30
CA VAL A 30 -14.71 18.64 -16.19
C VAL A 30 -14.59 17.60 -15.07
N GLY A 31 -15.68 16.90 -14.74
CA GLY A 31 -15.64 15.82 -13.72
C GLY A 31 -14.68 14.70 -14.10
N SER A 32 -14.78 14.22 -15.33
CA SER A 32 -13.87 13.17 -15.86
C SER A 32 -12.41 13.65 -15.89
N ALA A 33 -12.15 14.86 -16.36
CA ALA A 33 -10.81 15.44 -16.41
C ALA A 33 -10.18 15.57 -15.01
N ARG A 34 -10.96 15.96 -13.99
CA ARG A 34 -10.49 16.03 -12.59
C ARG A 34 -10.10 14.66 -12.06
N ASN A 35 -10.92 13.64 -12.29
CA ASN A 35 -10.61 12.28 -11.85
C ASN A 35 -9.36 11.74 -12.55
N ALA A 36 -9.20 11.96 -13.86
CA ALA A 36 -7.99 11.58 -14.59
C ALA A 36 -6.73 12.28 -14.04
N ALA A 37 -6.83 13.58 -13.73
CA ALA A 37 -5.74 14.34 -13.14
C ALA A 37 -5.39 13.85 -11.72
N ALA A 38 -6.38 13.53 -10.90
CA ALA A 38 -6.18 12.96 -9.56
C ALA A 38 -5.51 11.59 -9.65
N ALA A 39 -5.96 10.70 -10.54
CA ALA A 39 -5.34 9.40 -10.77
C ALA A 39 -3.87 9.53 -11.24
N ALA A 40 -3.58 10.46 -12.14
CA ALA A 40 -2.22 10.70 -12.60
C ALA A 40 -1.30 11.20 -11.48
N ARG A 41 -1.78 12.10 -10.62
CA ARG A 41 -1.04 12.55 -9.42
C ARG A 41 -0.79 11.39 -8.47
N THR A 42 -1.80 10.58 -8.19
CA THR A 42 -1.69 9.41 -7.32
C THR A 42 -0.62 8.44 -7.81
N ARG A 43 -0.62 8.12 -9.12
CA ARG A 43 0.42 7.26 -9.72
C ARG A 43 1.81 7.85 -9.53
N ALA A 44 1.99 9.14 -9.80
CA ALA A 44 3.28 9.81 -9.63
C ALA A 44 3.76 9.78 -8.17
N THR A 45 2.86 9.99 -7.19
CA THR A 45 3.20 9.91 -5.77
C THR A 45 3.58 8.49 -5.36
N ILE A 46 2.77 7.49 -5.76
CA ILE A 46 3.07 6.07 -5.47
C ILE A 46 4.39 5.64 -6.13
N GLU A 47 4.70 6.09 -7.33
CA GLU A 47 5.98 5.79 -7.99
C GLU A 47 7.18 6.33 -7.22
N LYS A 48 7.09 7.57 -6.72
CA LYS A 48 8.13 8.17 -5.85
C LYS A 48 8.33 7.34 -4.59
N ILE A 49 7.24 6.99 -3.89
CA ILE A 49 7.26 6.16 -2.69
C ILE A 49 7.88 4.79 -3.02
N ASN A 50 7.42 4.14 -4.09
CA ASN A 50 7.88 2.82 -4.52
C ASN A 50 9.39 2.81 -4.79
N ARG A 51 9.93 3.86 -5.39
CA ARG A 51 11.37 3.98 -5.66
C ARG A 51 12.20 3.93 -4.36
N VAL A 52 11.74 4.61 -3.31
CA VAL A 52 12.43 4.61 -2.00
C VAL A 52 12.28 3.26 -1.32
N ILE A 53 11.05 2.75 -1.26
CA ILE A 53 10.70 1.49 -0.59
C ILE A 53 11.42 0.31 -1.24
N MET A 54 11.37 0.18 -2.57
CA MET A 54 11.99 -0.94 -3.29
C MET A 54 13.51 -0.90 -3.23
N LYS A 55 14.13 0.28 -3.27
CA LYS A 55 15.57 0.44 -3.04
C LYS A 55 15.98 -0.09 -1.68
N GLN A 56 15.24 0.28 -0.64
CA GLN A 56 15.49 -0.20 0.73
C GLN A 56 15.25 -1.71 0.81
N TYR A 57 14.11 -2.20 0.30
CA TYR A 57 13.74 -3.61 0.30
C TYR A 57 14.79 -4.48 -0.39
N ALA A 58 15.23 -4.11 -1.58
CA ALA A 58 16.28 -4.84 -2.30
C ALA A 58 17.62 -4.88 -1.54
N SER A 59 17.94 -3.87 -0.74
CA SER A 59 19.19 -3.82 0.02
C SER A 59 19.32 -4.93 1.05
N TYR A 60 18.20 -5.47 1.55
CA TYR A 60 18.22 -6.51 2.57
C TYR A 60 18.81 -7.85 2.10
N GLN A 61 18.83 -8.13 0.81
CA GLN A 61 19.48 -9.34 0.26
C GLN A 61 20.98 -9.39 0.62
N TYR A 62 21.60 -8.23 0.81
CA TYR A 62 23.03 -8.09 1.09
C TYR A 62 23.34 -7.75 2.56
N ARG A 63 22.31 -7.62 3.39
CA ARG A 63 22.48 -7.25 4.81
C ARG A 63 22.97 -8.43 5.63
N LYS A 64 23.99 -8.17 6.42
CA LYS A 64 24.43 -9.12 7.45
C LYS A 64 23.55 -8.97 8.67
N VAL A 65 23.06 -10.09 9.18
CA VAL A 65 22.29 -10.14 10.43
C VAL A 65 23.06 -10.90 11.48
N ASP A 66 22.96 -10.47 12.72
CA ASP A 66 23.50 -11.18 13.87
C ASP A 66 22.50 -12.26 14.30
N ILE A 67 22.96 -13.49 14.34
CA ILE A 67 22.15 -14.67 14.73
C ILE A 67 22.56 -15.22 16.10
N GLY A 68 23.43 -14.49 16.81
CA GLY A 68 23.96 -14.89 18.11
C GLY A 68 24.80 -16.15 18.06
N ASP A 69 24.85 -16.90 19.18
CA ASP A 69 25.63 -18.12 19.27
C ASP A 69 25.06 -19.24 18.40
N THR A 70 25.92 -19.80 17.55
CA THR A 70 25.60 -20.91 16.63
C THR A 70 26.21 -22.24 17.13
N THR A 71 26.85 -22.28 18.29
CA THR A 71 27.48 -23.48 18.85
C THR A 71 26.42 -24.56 19.04
N GLY A 72 26.70 -25.76 18.50
CA GLY A 72 25.78 -26.91 18.57
C GLY A 72 24.59 -26.89 17.59
N LYS A 73 24.43 -25.84 16.78
CA LYS A 73 23.39 -25.78 15.75
C LYS A 73 23.87 -26.48 14.46
N ASN A 74 22.97 -27.19 13.82
CA ASN A 74 23.21 -27.71 12.48
C ASN A 74 23.05 -26.66 11.41
N LYS A 75 23.51 -26.93 10.17
CA LYS A 75 23.45 -25.97 9.05
C LYS A 75 22.04 -25.46 8.77
N LYS A 76 21.02 -26.34 8.87
CA LYS A 76 19.62 -25.94 8.65
C LYS A 76 19.14 -24.96 9.73
N GLN A 77 19.42 -25.25 11.00
CA GLN A 77 19.06 -24.35 12.11
C GLN A 77 19.75 -22.99 12.04
N VAL A 78 21.00 -22.97 11.57
CA VAL A 78 21.72 -21.69 11.35
C VAL A 78 21.08 -20.89 10.20
N ALA A 79 20.72 -21.55 9.11
CA ALA A 79 20.06 -20.90 7.97
C ALA A 79 18.65 -20.38 8.34
N GLU A 80 17.89 -21.16 9.10
CA GLU A 80 16.57 -20.74 9.64
C GLU A 80 16.68 -19.55 10.58
N ALA A 81 17.64 -19.58 11.51
CA ALA A 81 17.90 -18.44 12.38
C ALA A 81 18.28 -17.16 11.61
N LYS A 82 19.08 -17.32 10.55
CA LYS A 82 19.47 -16.21 9.67
C LYS A 82 18.27 -15.62 8.91
N LEU A 83 17.41 -16.47 8.33
CA LEU A 83 16.21 -16.06 7.63
C LEU A 83 15.26 -15.30 8.57
N ASN A 84 15.02 -15.84 9.77
CA ASN A 84 14.18 -15.22 10.78
C ASN A 84 14.74 -13.87 11.25
N ALA A 85 16.05 -13.79 11.51
CA ALA A 85 16.69 -12.54 11.90
C ALA A 85 16.62 -11.49 10.80
N LEU A 86 16.75 -11.88 9.52
CA LEU A 86 16.63 -10.98 8.39
C LEU A 86 15.21 -10.45 8.23
N ARG A 87 14.19 -11.32 8.27
CA ARG A 87 12.78 -10.92 8.19
C ARG A 87 12.38 -10.05 9.39
N MET A 88 12.93 -10.31 10.58
CA MET A 88 12.75 -9.47 11.75
C MET A 88 13.35 -8.07 11.54
N LEU A 89 14.56 -8.00 10.99
CA LEU A 89 15.19 -6.72 10.65
C LEU A 89 14.36 -5.92 9.64
N ILE A 90 13.86 -6.57 8.60
CA ILE A 90 12.99 -5.94 7.59
C ILE A 90 11.75 -5.35 8.24
N ARG A 91 11.05 -6.10 9.11
CA ARG A 91 9.87 -5.61 9.83
C ARG A 91 10.19 -4.41 10.73
N HIS A 92 11.32 -4.44 11.41
CA HIS A 92 11.73 -3.34 12.29
C HIS A 92 12.10 -2.07 11.53
N GLU A 93 12.73 -2.20 10.37
CA GLU A 93 13.16 -1.04 9.58
C GLU A 93 12.09 -0.56 8.58
N MET A 94 11.14 -1.43 8.21
CA MET A 94 10.01 -1.13 7.32
C MET A 94 8.67 -1.54 7.95
N PRO A 95 8.32 -0.96 9.11
CA PRO A 95 7.12 -1.35 9.84
C PRO A 95 5.84 -0.98 9.07
N ASP A 96 4.91 -1.91 8.95
CA ASP A 96 3.54 -1.65 8.49
C ASP A 96 2.52 -1.63 9.65
N ARG A 97 2.99 -1.90 10.89
CA ARG A 97 2.21 -1.94 12.14
C ARG A 97 2.99 -1.37 13.31
N LEU A 98 2.25 -0.88 14.29
CA LEU A 98 2.85 -0.40 15.55
C LEU A 98 3.51 -1.53 16.36
N SER A 99 3.07 -2.78 16.20
CA SER A 99 3.71 -3.95 16.82
C SER A 99 5.15 -4.14 16.35
N ASP A 100 5.46 -3.78 15.11
CA ASP A 100 6.80 -3.96 14.52
C ASP A 100 7.84 -2.99 15.12
N LEU A 101 7.39 -1.98 15.83
CA LEU A 101 8.22 -1.05 16.57
C LEU A 101 8.63 -1.57 17.97
N LYS A 102 8.11 -2.73 18.37
CA LYS A 102 8.41 -3.36 19.66
C LYS A 102 9.33 -4.55 19.47
N LYS A 103 10.07 -4.90 20.54
CA LYS A 103 10.85 -6.13 20.56
C LYS A 103 9.95 -7.35 20.48
N PHE A 104 10.35 -8.36 19.71
CA PHE A 104 9.68 -9.65 19.65
C PHE A 104 10.28 -10.67 20.60
N GLY A 105 11.42 -10.36 21.20
CA GLY A 105 12.15 -11.21 22.15
C GLY A 105 13.24 -10.41 22.89
N SER A 106 14.42 -10.97 22.95
CA SER A 106 15.60 -10.35 23.60
C SER A 106 16.49 -9.56 22.64
N GLU A 107 16.08 -9.39 21.38
CA GLU A 107 16.86 -8.68 20.37
C GLU A 107 17.06 -7.22 20.70
N THR A 108 18.11 -6.63 20.10
CA THR A 108 18.33 -5.19 20.13
C THR A 108 17.63 -4.55 18.94
N LEU A 109 16.75 -3.58 19.22
CA LEU A 109 16.09 -2.84 18.15
C LEU A 109 17.10 -2.01 17.35
N PRO A 110 16.97 -1.98 16.02
CA PRO A 110 17.72 -1.04 15.19
C PRO A 110 17.51 0.41 15.65
N SER A 111 18.52 1.25 15.47
CA SER A 111 18.43 2.67 15.87
C SER A 111 17.29 3.41 15.17
N VAL A 112 17.06 3.10 13.90
CA VAL A 112 15.96 3.66 13.11
C VAL A 112 14.58 3.25 13.67
N THR A 113 14.44 2.01 14.12
CA THR A 113 13.20 1.51 14.75
C THR A 113 12.94 2.20 16.08
N SER A 114 13.99 2.43 16.88
CA SER A 114 13.88 3.17 18.14
C SER A 114 13.44 4.62 17.91
N MET A 115 13.92 5.25 16.83
CA MET A 115 13.49 6.59 16.40
C MET A 115 12.01 6.56 15.97
N PHE A 116 11.58 5.56 15.19
CA PHE A 116 10.20 5.40 14.78
C PHE A 116 9.28 5.17 15.98
N ALA A 117 9.66 4.30 16.91
CA ALA A 117 8.90 4.04 18.13
C ALA A 117 8.68 5.31 18.97
N SER A 118 9.71 6.14 19.11
CA SER A 118 9.61 7.42 19.82
C SER A 118 8.60 8.38 19.13
N LYS A 119 8.62 8.47 17.82
CA LYS A 119 7.68 9.31 17.06
C LYS A 119 6.27 8.73 17.06
N ALA A 120 6.13 7.41 16.95
CA ALA A 120 4.87 6.70 16.85
C ALA A 120 4.01 6.75 18.13
N THR A 121 4.54 7.20 19.25
CA THR A 121 3.77 7.40 20.50
C THR A 121 2.57 8.34 20.34
N LYS A 122 2.57 9.18 19.32
CA LYS A 122 1.49 10.11 18.99
C LYS A 122 0.45 9.51 18.04
N ILE A 123 0.72 8.37 17.43
CA ILE A 123 -0.17 7.73 16.47
C ILE A 123 -1.30 7.02 17.24
N ASP A 124 -2.53 7.33 16.88
CA ASP A 124 -3.69 6.60 17.40
C ASP A 124 -3.70 5.17 16.84
N ALA A 125 -3.56 4.18 17.73
CA ALA A 125 -3.54 2.76 17.37
C ALA A 125 -4.87 2.24 16.83
N THR A 126 -5.98 2.93 17.09
CA THR A 126 -7.32 2.56 16.57
C THR A 126 -7.53 3.01 15.13
N LYS A 127 -6.74 3.97 14.67
CA LYS A 127 -6.71 4.45 13.30
C LYS A 127 -5.63 3.71 12.52
N ASN A 128 -5.79 3.64 11.22
CA ASN A 128 -4.83 2.91 10.40
C ASN A 128 -3.41 3.52 10.46
N PRO A 129 -2.45 2.87 11.14
CA PRO A 129 -1.11 3.42 11.32
C PRO A 129 -0.22 3.26 10.08
N CYS A 130 -0.55 2.36 9.14
CA CYS A 130 0.37 1.96 8.08
C CYS A 130 0.76 3.11 7.13
N GLY A 131 -0.16 4.04 6.82
CA GLY A 131 0.16 5.23 6.02
C GLY A 131 1.12 6.19 6.74
N LYS A 132 0.99 6.30 8.07
CA LYS A 132 1.87 7.12 8.92
C LYS A 132 3.25 6.49 9.07
N LEU A 133 3.29 5.16 9.22
CA LEU A 133 4.54 4.39 9.25
C LEU A 133 5.26 4.48 7.90
N LEU A 134 4.53 4.35 6.79
CA LEU A 134 5.06 4.57 5.44
C LEU A 134 5.72 5.95 5.32
N TYR A 135 5.04 7.00 5.81
CA TYR A 135 5.61 8.35 5.81
C TYR A 135 6.94 8.41 6.58
N MET A 136 7.00 7.79 7.77
CA MET A 136 8.24 7.77 8.57
C MET A 136 9.38 7.05 7.84
N ILE A 137 9.10 5.91 7.19
CA ILE A 137 10.11 5.14 6.44
C ILE A 137 10.67 5.99 5.30
N VAL A 138 9.80 6.56 4.47
CA VAL A 138 10.20 7.32 3.28
C VAL A 138 10.95 8.59 3.65
N MET A 139 10.49 9.29 4.69
CA MET A 139 11.11 10.53 5.16
C MET A 139 12.38 10.31 5.98
N ALA A 140 12.69 9.07 6.34
CA ALA A 140 13.99 8.71 6.93
C ALA A 140 15.11 8.60 5.88
N ASP A 141 14.77 8.35 4.60
CA ASP A 141 15.74 8.41 3.49
C ASP A 141 15.93 9.88 3.08
N PRO A 142 17.16 10.43 3.12
CA PRO A 142 17.43 11.83 2.74
C PRO A 142 17.02 12.16 1.30
N VAL A 143 17.10 11.20 0.37
CA VAL A 143 16.65 11.38 -1.00
C VAL A 143 15.13 11.38 -1.05
N GLY A 144 14.48 10.46 -0.32
CA GLY A 144 13.03 10.39 -0.20
C GLY A 144 12.44 11.70 0.33
N ALA A 145 13.00 12.24 1.40
CA ALA A 145 12.52 13.49 2.02
C ALA A 145 12.46 14.68 1.05
N GLY A 146 13.34 14.73 0.05
CA GLY A 146 13.39 15.81 -0.95
C GLY A 146 12.47 15.62 -2.16
N MET A 147 11.75 14.50 -2.29
CA MET A 147 10.98 14.17 -3.49
C MET A 147 9.54 14.65 -3.47
N PHE A 148 9.01 14.98 -2.30
CA PHE A 148 7.59 15.23 -2.10
C PHE A 148 7.29 16.71 -1.89
N SER A 149 6.18 17.18 -2.47
CA SER A 149 5.63 18.51 -2.26
C SER A 149 4.57 18.48 -1.14
N ASP A 150 4.26 19.66 -0.61
CA ASP A 150 3.23 19.82 0.43
C ASP A 150 1.84 19.30 -0.01
N SER A 151 1.58 19.27 -1.31
CA SER A 151 0.31 18.77 -1.86
C SER A 151 0.18 17.23 -1.84
N GLU A 152 1.28 16.51 -1.60
CA GLU A 152 1.33 15.04 -1.53
C GLU A 152 1.31 14.53 -0.09
N VAL A 153 1.34 15.45 0.88
CA VAL A 153 1.34 15.15 2.31
C VAL A 153 0.18 15.86 2.98
N ALA A 154 -0.55 15.16 3.82
CA ALA A 154 -1.58 15.77 4.66
C ALA A 154 -1.37 15.32 6.12
N TYR A 155 -1.88 16.15 7.04
CA TYR A 155 -1.90 15.82 8.45
C TYR A 155 -3.24 15.17 8.80
N ASP A 156 -3.18 14.04 9.50
CA ASP A 156 -4.38 13.40 10.01
C ASP A 156 -5.07 14.35 11.01
N PRO A 157 -6.36 14.65 10.85
CA PRO A 157 -7.05 15.58 11.72
C PRO A 157 -7.21 15.10 13.15
N ASP A 158 -7.11 13.79 13.40
CA ASP A 158 -7.34 13.21 14.72
C ASP A 158 -6.08 13.24 15.60
N ASP A 159 -4.91 12.93 15.06
CA ASP A 159 -3.66 12.88 15.83
C ASP A 159 -2.58 13.85 15.32
N GLY A 160 -2.85 14.57 14.24
CA GLY A 160 -1.94 15.54 13.65
C GLY A 160 -0.68 14.93 13.02
N PHE A 161 -0.68 13.61 12.77
CA PHE A 161 0.48 12.94 12.19
C PHE A 161 0.48 13.07 10.66
N PRO A 162 1.63 13.36 10.03
CA PRO A 162 1.72 13.46 8.58
C PRO A 162 1.63 12.10 7.90
N GLN A 163 0.99 12.06 6.73
CA GLN A 163 0.85 10.89 5.88
C GLN A 163 0.80 11.28 4.41
N PHE A 164 1.22 10.39 3.52
CA PHE A 164 1.04 10.62 2.09
C PHE A 164 -0.41 10.51 1.69
N VAL A 165 -0.84 11.37 0.77
CA VAL A 165 -2.21 11.38 0.26
C VAL A 165 -2.23 11.24 -1.26
N ASP A 166 -3.31 10.66 -1.75
CA ASP A 166 -3.59 10.52 -3.17
C ASP A 166 -4.14 11.82 -3.78
N GLY A 167 -4.44 11.81 -5.06
CA GLY A 167 -4.99 12.95 -5.79
C GLY A 167 -6.39 13.38 -5.35
N TRP A 168 -7.08 12.59 -4.53
CA TRP A 168 -8.37 12.89 -3.91
C TRP A 168 -8.23 13.31 -2.44
N GLY A 169 -7.00 13.36 -1.91
CA GLY A 169 -6.70 13.75 -0.54
C GLY A 169 -6.84 12.62 0.49
N ARG A 170 -6.90 11.37 0.06
CA ARG A 170 -7.04 10.19 0.94
C ARG A 170 -5.69 9.57 1.22
N PRO A 171 -5.49 8.93 2.39
CA PRO A 171 -4.23 8.30 2.74
C PRO A 171 -3.79 7.22 1.75
N ILE A 172 -2.50 7.18 1.44
CA ILE A 172 -1.85 6.07 0.75
C ILE A 172 -1.40 5.06 1.79
N TYR A 173 -1.73 3.78 1.57
CA TYR A 173 -1.46 2.70 2.49
C TYR A 173 -0.31 1.81 2.03
N PHE A 174 0.22 1.04 2.98
CA PHE A 174 1.37 0.19 2.80
C PHE A 174 1.18 -1.16 3.51
N ILE A 175 1.56 -2.24 2.83
CA ILE A 175 1.65 -3.58 3.39
C ILE A 175 3.02 -4.15 3.00
N LEU A 176 3.82 -4.53 3.98
CA LEU A 176 5.18 -5.02 3.76
C LEU A 176 5.19 -6.36 3.00
N TRP A 177 4.36 -7.30 3.42
CA TRP A 177 4.23 -8.62 2.81
C TRP A 177 2.78 -8.94 2.45
N PRO A 178 2.32 -8.51 1.28
CA PRO A 178 0.95 -8.71 0.84
C PRO A 178 0.74 -10.13 0.29
N ALA A 179 0.85 -11.14 1.15
CA ALA A 179 0.81 -12.55 0.77
C ALA A 179 -0.50 -12.98 0.11
N GLY A 180 -1.59 -12.26 0.32
CA GLY A 180 -2.89 -12.51 -0.29
C GLY A 180 -3.19 -11.65 -1.52
N PHE A 181 -2.29 -10.75 -1.90
CA PHE A 181 -2.46 -9.92 -3.09
C PHE A 181 -1.96 -10.69 -4.33
N PHE A 182 -2.72 -11.74 -4.69
CA PHE A 182 -2.40 -12.61 -5.82
C PHE A 182 -2.91 -12.04 -7.13
N ARG A 183 -2.28 -12.51 -8.21
CA ARG A 183 -2.89 -12.43 -9.52
C ARG A 183 -4.16 -13.30 -9.55
N THR A 184 -5.31 -12.68 -9.64
CA THR A 184 -6.51 -13.34 -10.15
C THR A 184 -6.46 -13.25 -11.67
N ASP A 185 -7.06 -14.22 -12.38
CA ASP A 185 -6.98 -14.36 -13.84
C ASP A 185 -7.33 -13.10 -14.65
N ASN A 186 -7.86 -12.08 -14.00
CA ASN A 186 -8.29 -10.80 -14.60
C ASN A 186 -7.42 -9.60 -14.21
N CYS A 187 -6.38 -9.76 -13.38
CA CYS A 187 -5.51 -8.67 -12.96
C CYS A 187 -4.06 -9.00 -13.34
N GLU A 188 -3.62 -8.49 -14.48
CA GLU A 188 -2.23 -8.63 -14.92
C GLU A 188 -1.36 -7.62 -14.19
N THR A 189 -0.60 -8.07 -13.19
CA THR A 189 0.44 -7.27 -12.57
C THR A 189 1.74 -8.05 -12.55
N ASP A 190 2.83 -7.44 -12.99
CA ASP A 190 4.13 -8.12 -13.15
C ASP A 190 4.81 -8.48 -11.81
N LEU A 191 4.40 -7.85 -10.70
CA LEU A 191 4.94 -8.12 -9.37
C LEU A 191 4.11 -9.15 -8.57
N GLN A 192 3.01 -9.63 -9.13
CA GLN A 192 2.22 -10.65 -8.46
C GLN A 192 2.82 -12.02 -8.68
N VAL A 193 3.13 -12.64 -7.59
CA VAL A 193 3.70 -13.98 -7.55
C VAL A 193 2.59 -14.97 -7.30
N THR A 194 2.54 -16.02 -8.09
CA THR A 194 1.68 -17.15 -7.79
C THR A 194 2.21 -17.88 -6.55
N VAL A 195 1.31 -18.26 -5.65
CA VAL A 195 1.63 -19.15 -4.51
C VAL A 195 1.69 -20.61 -4.92
N ASN A 196 1.33 -20.93 -6.16
CA ASN A 196 1.40 -22.28 -6.68
C ASN A 196 2.84 -22.60 -7.11
N THR A 197 3.52 -23.41 -6.32
CA THR A 197 4.91 -23.85 -6.56
C THR A 197 5.09 -24.62 -7.86
N ASN A 198 4.02 -25.14 -8.45
CA ASN A 198 4.03 -25.84 -9.74
C ASN A 198 3.84 -24.89 -10.94
N ASP A 199 3.57 -23.62 -10.70
CA ASP A 199 3.45 -22.63 -11.76
C ASP A 199 4.85 -22.21 -12.23
N ALA A 200 5.05 -22.13 -13.55
CA ALA A 200 6.31 -21.65 -14.15
C ALA A 200 6.67 -20.21 -13.76
N LYS A 201 5.69 -19.42 -13.28
CA LYS A 201 5.87 -18.06 -12.78
C LYS A 201 6.19 -17.99 -11.29
N PHE A 202 6.23 -19.13 -10.58
CA PHE A 202 6.61 -19.15 -9.17
C PHE A 202 8.06 -18.68 -8.99
N VAL A 203 8.23 -17.65 -8.20
CA VAL A 203 9.54 -17.15 -7.79
C VAL A 203 9.65 -17.36 -6.29
N HIS A 204 10.65 -18.09 -5.85
CA HIS A 204 10.92 -18.34 -4.44
C HIS A 204 11.38 -17.07 -3.72
N ASP A 205 11.12 -16.98 -2.41
CA ASP A 205 11.54 -15.85 -1.56
C ASP A 205 13.05 -15.57 -1.73
N PRO A 206 13.46 -14.42 -2.25
CA PRO A 206 14.87 -14.09 -2.47
C PRO A 206 15.68 -13.97 -1.18
N PHE A 207 15.04 -13.87 -0.03
CA PHE A 207 15.68 -13.82 1.28
C PHE A 207 15.97 -15.22 1.83
N ASP A 208 15.26 -16.23 1.38
CA ASP A 208 15.49 -17.64 1.76
C ASP A 208 16.49 -18.33 0.83
N THR A 209 17.73 -17.90 0.87
CA THR A 209 18.81 -18.43 0.02
C THR A 209 19.15 -19.90 0.29
N ALA A 210 18.72 -20.44 1.42
CA ALA A 210 18.97 -21.83 1.81
C ALA A 210 17.77 -22.75 1.54
N ASN A 211 16.69 -22.22 0.95
CA ASN A 211 15.46 -22.95 0.64
C ASN A 211 14.87 -23.68 1.88
N ILE A 212 14.78 -22.94 2.99
CA ILE A 212 14.24 -23.45 4.26
C ILE A 212 12.73 -23.61 4.18
N GLU A 213 12.07 -22.67 3.48
CA GLU A 213 10.63 -22.61 3.25
C GLU A 213 10.32 -22.64 1.74
N PRO A 214 10.45 -23.80 1.07
CA PRO A 214 10.38 -23.89 -0.40
C PRO A 214 9.03 -23.46 -1.00
N GLY A 215 7.98 -23.40 -0.19
CA GLY A 215 6.65 -22.95 -0.60
C GLY A 215 6.41 -21.45 -0.43
N THR A 216 7.37 -20.69 0.08
CA THR A 216 7.20 -19.25 0.29
C THR A 216 7.57 -18.49 -0.98
N PRO A 217 6.63 -17.77 -1.61
CA PRO A 217 6.89 -16.98 -2.81
C PRO A 217 7.66 -15.70 -2.48
N ALA A 218 8.28 -15.11 -3.50
CA ALA A 218 8.79 -13.76 -3.43
C ALA A 218 7.62 -12.79 -3.21
N LEU A 219 7.65 -12.02 -2.13
CA LEU A 219 6.66 -11.00 -1.84
C LEU A 219 7.31 -9.62 -2.01
N PHE A 220 6.57 -8.70 -2.60
CA PHE A 220 7.01 -7.33 -2.77
C PHE A 220 6.07 -6.38 -2.01
N PRO A 221 6.60 -5.34 -1.37
CA PRO A 221 5.79 -4.35 -0.68
C PRO A 221 4.67 -3.78 -1.54
N LEU A 222 3.46 -3.73 -1.01
CA LEU A 222 2.29 -3.15 -1.66
C LEU A 222 2.06 -1.74 -1.15
N ILE A 223 2.02 -0.78 -2.06
CA ILE A 223 1.68 0.62 -1.82
C ILE A 223 0.42 0.91 -2.64
N TYR A 224 -0.64 1.39 -2.00
CA TYR A 224 -1.92 1.52 -2.68
C TYR A 224 -2.78 2.67 -2.15
N SER A 225 -3.59 3.20 -3.04
CA SER A 225 -4.63 4.20 -2.81
C SER A 225 -5.99 3.58 -3.08
N ALA A 226 -7.01 4.08 -2.42
CA ALA A 226 -8.41 3.67 -2.59
C ALA A 226 -9.02 4.04 -3.97
N GLY A 227 -8.28 4.76 -4.82
CA GLY A 227 -8.81 5.17 -6.12
C GLY A 227 -9.97 6.17 -6.06
N PRO A 228 -10.73 6.31 -7.15
CA PRO A 228 -11.80 7.30 -7.25
C PRO A 228 -12.99 7.04 -6.31
N ASP A 229 -13.33 5.79 -6.04
CA ASP A 229 -14.48 5.42 -5.19
C ASP A 229 -14.21 5.61 -3.68
N GLY A 230 -12.94 5.59 -3.27
CA GLY A 230 -12.53 5.80 -1.89
C GLY A 230 -12.61 4.57 -1.01
N ILE A 231 -12.73 3.39 -1.59
CA ILE A 231 -12.86 2.14 -0.88
C ILE A 231 -11.59 1.32 -1.11
N TYR A 232 -10.88 0.99 -0.04
CA TYR A 232 -9.60 0.28 -0.16
C TYR A 232 -9.76 -1.20 -0.52
N ASP A 233 -10.79 -1.86 -0.02
CA ASP A 233 -11.17 -3.26 -0.26
C ASP A 233 -10.02 -4.30 -0.24
N ILE A 234 -8.97 -4.02 0.52
CA ILE A 234 -7.81 -4.87 0.71
C ILE A 234 -7.69 -5.25 2.18
N ASN A 235 -7.59 -6.54 2.46
CA ASN A 235 -7.45 -7.06 3.81
C ASN A 235 -6.09 -6.68 4.39
N ARG A 236 -6.12 -5.97 5.51
CA ARG A 236 -4.93 -5.57 6.28
C ARG A 236 -4.79 -6.34 7.59
N GLY A 237 -5.58 -7.42 7.74
CA GLY A 237 -5.53 -8.29 8.91
C GLY A 237 -6.41 -7.84 10.07
N THR A 238 -7.58 -7.29 9.81
CA THR A 238 -8.59 -7.04 10.82
C THR A 238 -9.76 -7.98 10.69
N THR A 239 -10.24 -8.45 11.82
CA THR A 239 -11.48 -9.23 11.92
C THR A 239 -12.74 -8.37 11.92
N SER A 240 -12.63 -7.04 11.82
CA SER A 240 -13.80 -6.14 11.93
C SER A 240 -13.51 -4.80 11.26
N GLY A 241 -14.21 -4.49 10.24
CA GLY A 241 -14.54 -3.28 9.47
C GLY A 241 -13.83 -1.94 9.65
N SER A 242 -12.94 -1.75 10.56
CA SER A 242 -12.28 -0.49 10.91
C SER A 242 -10.76 -0.53 10.87
N GLY A 243 -10.17 -1.13 9.90
CA GLY A 243 -8.79 -0.81 9.48
C GLY A 243 -7.63 -0.97 10.47
N ALA A 244 -7.84 -1.31 11.71
CA ALA A 244 -6.81 -1.45 12.73
C ALA A 244 -6.36 -2.91 12.88
N GLY A 245 -5.80 -3.50 11.82
CA GLY A 245 -5.48 -4.90 11.83
C GLY A 245 -4.19 -5.26 12.50
N THR A 246 -4.26 -6.28 13.28
CA THR A 246 -3.11 -7.02 13.79
C THR A 246 -3.02 -8.35 13.06
N PHE A 247 -2.35 -8.40 11.90
CA PHE A 247 -1.77 -9.66 11.48
C PHE A 247 -0.75 -10.05 12.53
N SER A 248 -1.03 -11.11 13.24
CA SER A 248 -0.02 -11.75 14.06
C SER A 248 0.72 -12.73 13.16
N TYR A 249 1.92 -12.39 12.72
CA TYR A 249 2.77 -13.38 12.08
C TYR A 249 3.09 -14.48 13.11
N SER A 250 2.59 -15.68 12.87
CA SER A 250 2.88 -16.82 13.74
C SER A 250 4.33 -17.25 13.54
N SER A 251 5.02 -17.62 14.64
CA SER A 251 6.38 -18.15 14.70
C SER A 251 7.36 -17.44 13.75
N PRO A 252 8.21 -16.65 14.25
CA PRO A 252 8.07 -15.21 14.39
C PRO A 252 7.99 -14.47 13.07
N MET A 253 8.26 -15.07 11.91
CA MET A 253 8.52 -14.30 10.69
C MET A 253 7.98 -14.92 9.40
N ASN A 254 6.99 -15.82 9.46
CA ASN A 254 6.40 -16.37 8.23
C ASN A 254 5.44 -15.34 7.58
N PRO A 255 5.75 -14.81 6.38
CA PRO A 255 4.90 -13.84 5.70
C PRO A 255 3.58 -14.43 5.18
N MET A 256 3.45 -15.75 5.10
CA MET A 256 2.25 -16.47 4.66
C MET A 256 1.25 -16.73 5.79
N THR A 257 1.38 -16.07 6.91
CA THR A 257 0.42 -16.21 8.02
C THR A 257 -0.91 -15.55 7.67
N ASN A 258 -2.00 -16.27 7.91
CA ASN A 258 -3.36 -15.73 7.79
C ASN A 258 -3.81 -15.00 9.08
N ASP A 259 -4.87 -14.21 8.96
CA ASP A 259 -5.66 -13.75 10.11
C ASP A 259 -6.45 -14.94 10.70
N GLY A 260 -7.11 -14.75 11.84
CA GLY A 260 -7.91 -15.80 12.47
C GLY A 260 -9.04 -16.37 11.58
N ASP A 261 -9.40 -15.67 10.52
CA ASP A 261 -10.44 -16.04 9.55
C ASP A 261 -9.88 -16.73 8.29
N GLY A 262 -8.59 -17.04 8.27
CA GLY A 262 -7.92 -17.73 7.16
C GLY A 262 -7.54 -16.85 5.98
N ARG A 263 -7.62 -15.52 6.11
CA ARG A 263 -7.27 -14.57 5.04
C ARG A 263 -5.83 -14.13 5.16
N LEU A 264 -5.18 -13.92 4.01
CA LEU A 264 -3.82 -13.40 3.95
C LEU A 264 -3.80 -11.87 3.84
N ALA A 265 -2.70 -11.25 4.28
CA ALA A 265 -2.47 -9.82 4.11
C ALA A 265 -2.49 -9.44 2.63
N GLY A 266 -3.17 -8.35 2.29
CA GLY A 266 -3.28 -7.91 0.89
C GLY A 266 -4.40 -8.59 0.10
N GLN A 267 -5.05 -9.61 0.64
CA GLN A 267 -6.15 -10.29 -0.05
C GLN A 267 -7.31 -9.32 -0.27
N PRO A 268 -7.81 -9.18 -1.51
CA PRO A 268 -9.02 -8.42 -1.76
C PRO A 268 -10.20 -8.95 -0.95
N TRP A 269 -11.04 -8.05 -0.44
CA TRP A 269 -12.30 -8.45 0.17
C TRP A 269 -13.22 -9.01 -0.88
N ASN A 270 -13.39 -10.32 -0.90
CA ASN A 270 -14.51 -10.93 -1.56
C ASN A 270 -15.67 -10.91 -0.56
N ASP A 271 -16.57 -9.96 -0.72
CA ASP A 271 -17.79 -9.96 0.07
C ASP A 271 -18.68 -11.12 -0.41
N THR A 272 -18.70 -12.19 0.39
CA THR A 272 -19.48 -13.41 0.10
C THR A 272 -20.91 -13.32 0.66
N ASP A 273 -21.36 -12.17 1.16
CA ASP A 273 -22.68 -12.01 1.78
C ASP A 273 -23.83 -11.84 0.76
N GLY A 274 -23.69 -12.43 -0.43
CA GLY A 274 -24.78 -12.60 -1.39
C GLY A 274 -25.23 -11.33 -2.12
N ASN A 275 -24.66 -10.18 -1.78
CA ASN A 275 -24.81 -8.96 -2.56
C ASN A 275 -23.70 -8.92 -3.60
N ASN A 276 -24.08 -8.84 -4.86
CA ASN A 276 -23.20 -8.73 -6.03
C ASN A 276 -22.42 -7.41 -5.96
N ARG A 277 -21.57 -7.22 -4.92
CA ARG A 277 -20.70 -6.04 -4.81
C ARG A 277 -19.63 -6.16 -5.87
N VAL A 278 -19.58 -5.16 -6.71
CA VAL A 278 -18.46 -4.90 -7.61
C VAL A 278 -17.18 -4.91 -6.77
N LEU A 279 -16.18 -5.68 -7.21
CA LEU A 279 -14.88 -5.74 -6.55
C LEU A 279 -14.22 -4.35 -6.66
N HIS A 280 -14.34 -3.54 -5.63
CA HIS A 280 -13.87 -2.15 -5.62
C HIS A 280 -12.35 -2.04 -5.71
N HIS A 281 -11.61 -3.10 -5.38
CA HIS A 281 -10.14 -3.07 -5.45
C HIS A 281 -9.55 -2.92 -6.87
N PHE A 282 -10.36 -3.07 -7.92
CA PHE A 282 -9.89 -2.91 -9.31
C PHE A 282 -9.63 -1.46 -9.72
N ASP A 283 -10.23 -0.50 -9.06
CA ASP A 283 -9.95 0.92 -9.29
C ASP A 283 -8.87 1.47 -8.36
N ASN A 284 -8.39 0.65 -7.41
CA ASN A 284 -7.24 0.96 -6.56
C ASN A 284 -6.00 1.19 -7.43
N ILE A 285 -5.28 2.26 -7.11
CA ILE A 285 -4.00 2.55 -7.76
C ILE A 285 -2.90 1.98 -6.89
N THR A 286 -2.14 1.02 -7.44
CA THR A 286 -1.09 0.31 -6.71
C THR A 286 0.26 0.43 -7.43
N ASN A 287 1.37 0.27 -6.70
CA ASN A 287 2.69 0.16 -7.31
C ASN A 287 2.83 -1.10 -8.19
N HIS A 288 2.06 -2.15 -7.91
CA HIS A 288 2.07 -3.39 -8.68
C HIS A 288 1.40 -3.23 -10.06
N SER A 289 0.40 -2.36 -10.19
CA SER A 289 -0.28 -2.10 -11.47
C SER A 289 0.49 -1.16 -12.41
N MET A 290 1.52 -0.48 -11.92
CA MET A 290 2.26 0.52 -12.72
C MET A 290 3.32 -0.08 -13.63
N LEU A 291 3.81 -1.27 -13.32
CA LEU A 291 4.89 -1.92 -14.07
C LEU A 291 4.40 -2.58 -15.37
N THR A 292 3.09 -2.78 -15.51
CA THR A 292 2.48 -3.37 -16.72
C THR A 292 2.38 -2.40 -17.90
N ASN A 293 2.50 -1.10 -17.67
CA ASN A 293 2.33 -0.06 -18.70
C ASN A 293 3.65 0.46 -19.29
N SER A 294 4.78 -0.17 -19.00
CA SER A 294 6.10 0.28 -19.48
C SER A 294 6.68 -0.56 -20.62
N ASN A 295 5.88 -1.41 -21.26
CA ASN A 295 6.25 -2.16 -22.47
C ASN A 295 5.52 -1.67 -23.71
#